data_d43a9c92f84ab5271273479004090861
#
_entry.id   d43a9c92f84ab5271273479004090861
#
_cell.length_a   1.000
_cell.length_b   1.000
_cell.length_c   1.000
_cell.angle_alpha   90.00
_cell.angle_beta   90.00
_cell.angle_gamma   90.00
#
_symmetry.space_group_name_H-M   'P 1'
#
loop_
_entity.id
_entity.type
_entity.pdbx_description
1 polymer ?
#
loop_
_entity_poly.entity_id
_entity_poly.type
_entity_poly.pdbx_seq_one_letter_code
_entity_poly.pdbx_strand_id
1 'polypeptide(L)'
;YGALSDEKFYEKAKEFILLTNTNKENYTLEEYNAKVKDFQTDKSGQLVYLYTVDPEQQHSYIAAAEKKSFDVLLMNSPIDTHFIHHLEMKLEKTSMKRVDADVPDKLIEKEDSEKHTLTAEESEKLNAIFDKAISNPAMTRFNDKGCLDNKFLFEMECKKIILKLR
;
A
#
# COMPACT_ATOMS: atom_id res chain seq x y z
N TYR A 1 -6.47 25.19 7.23
CA TYR A 1 -6.06 25.44 8.63
C TYR A 1 -7.27 25.44 9.57
N GLY A 2 -8.38 26.12 9.24
CA GLY A 2 -9.55 26.19 10.13
C GLY A 2 -10.08 24.82 10.55
N ALA A 3 -10.20 23.87 9.63
CA ALA A 3 -10.69 22.53 9.92
C ALA A 3 -9.74 21.70 10.82
N LEU A 4 -8.45 22.07 10.91
CA LEU A 4 -7.47 21.39 11.75
C LEU A 4 -7.37 21.97 13.15
N SER A 5 -7.80 23.22 13.35
CA SER A 5 -7.60 23.97 14.59
C SER A 5 -8.89 24.32 15.33
N ASP A 6 -10.04 24.32 14.63
CA ASP A 6 -11.34 24.65 15.19
C ASP A 6 -12.35 23.53 14.95
N GLU A 7 -12.77 22.88 16.02
CA GLU A 7 -13.74 21.79 16.01
C GLU A 7 -15.10 22.21 15.42
N LYS A 8 -15.57 23.39 15.78
CA LYS A 8 -16.86 23.90 15.28
C LYS A 8 -16.81 24.19 13.79
N PHE A 9 -15.65 24.61 13.31
CA PHE A 9 -15.43 24.80 11.88
C PHE A 9 -15.38 23.43 11.16
N TYR A 10 -14.66 22.46 11.72
CA TYR A 10 -14.59 21.10 11.15
C TYR A 10 -15.98 20.48 11.02
N GLU A 11 -16.81 20.53 12.08
CA GLU A 11 -18.17 19.98 12.06
C GLU A 11 -19.06 20.57 10.95
N LYS A 12 -18.87 21.84 10.63
CA LYS A 12 -19.58 22.48 9.52
C LYS A 12 -18.97 22.22 8.15
N ALA A 13 -17.66 22.02 8.10
CA ALA A 13 -16.91 21.86 6.86
C ALA A 13 -16.83 20.39 6.38
N LYS A 14 -17.00 19.42 7.28
CA LYS A 14 -16.79 17.99 6.97
C LYS A 14 -17.62 17.48 5.79
N GLU A 15 -18.82 18.01 5.60
CA GLU A 15 -19.70 17.65 4.48
C GLU A 15 -19.18 18.15 3.13
N PHE A 16 -18.32 19.17 3.13
CA PHE A 16 -17.76 19.80 1.94
C PHE A 16 -16.30 19.44 1.70
N ILE A 17 -15.68 18.63 2.59
CA ILE A 17 -14.31 18.15 2.40
C ILE A 17 -14.29 17.21 1.23
N LEU A 18 -13.44 17.52 0.24
CA LEU A 18 -13.23 16.70 -0.93
C LEU A 18 -11.91 15.94 -0.82
N LEU A 19 -11.99 14.64 -1.03
CA LEU A 19 -10.86 13.74 -1.19
C LEU A 19 -10.65 13.50 -2.68
N THR A 20 -9.42 13.63 -3.14
CA THR A 20 -9.05 13.39 -4.55
C THR A 20 -8.30 12.07 -4.64
N ASN A 21 -8.68 11.19 -5.56
CA ASN A 21 -7.95 9.95 -5.81
C ASN A 21 -6.87 10.12 -6.90
N THR A 22 -6.10 9.06 -7.16
CA THR A 22 -5.05 9.04 -8.20
C THR A 22 -5.61 9.24 -9.60
N ASN A 23 -6.88 8.94 -9.84
CA ASN A 23 -7.58 9.16 -11.10
C ASN A 23 -8.10 10.60 -11.25
N LYS A 24 -7.80 11.49 -10.29
CA LYS A 24 -8.26 12.90 -10.25
C LYS A 24 -9.78 13.05 -10.09
N GLU A 25 -10.42 12.04 -9.55
CA GLU A 25 -11.82 12.11 -9.16
C GLU A 25 -11.95 12.65 -7.75
N ASN A 26 -12.96 13.47 -7.51
CA ASN A 26 -13.20 14.10 -6.21
C ASN A 26 -14.44 13.48 -5.56
N TYR A 27 -14.33 13.16 -4.28
CA TYR A 27 -15.40 12.56 -3.49
C TYR A 27 -15.53 13.29 -2.16
N THR A 28 -16.74 13.44 -1.68
CA THR A 28 -16.96 13.77 -0.27
C THR A 28 -16.54 12.60 0.63
N LEU A 29 -16.38 12.83 1.91
CA LEU A 29 -16.03 11.77 2.87
C LEU A 29 -17.03 10.61 2.84
N GLU A 30 -18.34 10.92 2.73
CA GLU A 30 -19.39 9.93 2.70
C GLU A 30 -19.39 9.12 1.40
N GLU A 31 -19.23 9.78 0.27
CA GLU A 31 -19.13 9.12 -1.05
C GLU A 31 -17.91 8.22 -1.14
N TYR A 32 -16.78 8.67 -0.63
CA TYR A 32 -15.56 7.88 -0.61
C TYR A 32 -15.69 6.66 0.32
N ASN A 33 -16.27 6.83 1.50
CA ASN A 33 -16.60 5.73 2.40
C ASN A 33 -17.45 4.67 1.70
N ALA A 34 -18.53 5.08 1.05
CA ALA A 34 -19.42 4.17 0.34
C ALA A 34 -18.69 3.43 -0.80
N LYS A 35 -17.82 4.12 -1.54
CA LYS A 35 -17.04 3.56 -2.64
C LYS A 35 -16.07 2.47 -2.20
N VAL A 36 -15.32 2.69 -1.11
CA VAL A 36 -14.23 1.80 -0.70
C VAL A 36 -14.63 0.73 0.31
N LYS A 37 -15.80 0.85 0.93
CA LYS A 37 -16.27 -0.02 2.02
C LYS A 37 -16.17 -1.51 1.68
N ASP A 38 -16.62 -1.90 0.49
CA ASP A 38 -16.69 -3.31 0.11
C ASP A 38 -15.31 -3.91 -0.22
N PHE A 39 -14.38 -3.06 -0.63
CA PHE A 39 -13.06 -3.49 -1.11
C PHE A 39 -11.94 -3.24 -0.10
N GLN A 40 -12.06 -2.23 0.75
CA GLN A 40 -11.00 -1.77 1.64
C GLN A 40 -11.34 -1.89 3.13
N THR A 41 -12.29 -2.74 3.49
CA THR A 41 -12.52 -3.13 4.88
C THR A 41 -11.64 -4.32 5.22
N ASP A 42 -10.90 -4.23 6.32
CA ASP A 42 -10.06 -5.33 6.80
C ASP A 42 -10.87 -6.36 7.61
N LYS A 43 -10.23 -7.47 8.00
CA LYS A 43 -10.84 -8.54 8.80
C LYS A 43 -11.36 -8.09 10.17
N SER A 44 -10.87 -6.96 10.70
CA SER A 44 -11.34 -6.38 11.97
C SER A 44 -12.56 -5.48 11.79
N GLY A 45 -13.04 -5.31 10.56
CA GLY A 45 -14.12 -4.39 10.22
C GLY A 45 -13.69 -2.92 10.18
N GLN A 46 -12.39 -2.67 10.15
CA GLN A 46 -11.82 -1.34 10.03
C GLN A 46 -11.68 -0.97 8.56
N LEU A 47 -12.12 0.22 8.19
CA LEU A 47 -11.99 0.76 6.85
C LEU A 47 -10.57 1.32 6.65
N VAL A 48 -9.89 0.91 5.60
CA VAL A 48 -8.53 1.33 5.31
C VAL A 48 -8.51 2.27 4.10
N TYR A 49 -8.13 3.53 4.32
CA TYR A 49 -7.85 4.46 3.24
C TYR A 49 -6.38 4.33 2.84
N LEU A 50 -6.15 3.98 1.58
CA LEU A 50 -4.81 4.02 1.01
C LEU A 50 -4.53 5.40 0.46
N TYR A 51 -3.31 5.90 0.66
CA TYR A 51 -2.91 7.19 0.12
C TYR A 51 -1.49 7.17 -0.46
N THR A 52 -1.24 8.08 -1.38
CA THR A 52 0.07 8.35 -1.96
C THR A 52 0.43 9.82 -1.79
N VAL A 53 1.70 10.09 -1.54
CA VAL A 53 2.25 11.46 -1.48
C VAL A 53 3.00 11.83 -2.76
N ASP A 54 3.46 10.83 -3.50
CA ASP A 54 4.18 10.99 -4.77
C ASP A 54 3.75 9.89 -5.75
N PRO A 55 2.77 10.18 -6.62
CA PRO A 55 2.25 9.18 -7.56
C PRO A 55 3.30 8.70 -8.58
N GLU A 56 4.31 9.51 -8.90
CA GLU A 56 5.33 9.13 -9.87
C GLU A 56 6.30 8.11 -9.28
N GLN A 57 6.80 8.35 -8.08
CA GLN A 57 7.68 7.42 -7.39
C GLN A 57 6.95 6.16 -6.92
N GLN A 58 5.68 6.28 -6.53
CA GLN A 58 4.89 5.18 -5.98
C GLN A 58 3.99 4.48 -7.01
N HIS A 59 4.15 4.76 -8.32
CA HIS A 59 3.26 4.25 -9.37
C HIS A 59 3.13 2.72 -9.39
N SER A 60 4.20 1.98 -9.08
CA SER A 60 4.16 0.51 -9.06
C SER A 60 3.30 -0.05 -7.93
N TYR A 61 3.29 0.63 -6.78
CA TYR A 61 2.45 0.28 -5.63
C TYR A 61 0.99 0.64 -5.89
N ILE A 62 0.75 1.80 -6.51
CA ILE A 62 -0.58 2.23 -6.94
C ILE A 62 -1.16 1.21 -7.91
N ALA A 63 -0.42 0.84 -8.97
CA ALA A 63 -0.86 -0.16 -9.93
C ALA A 63 -1.11 -1.55 -9.31
N ALA A 64 -0.37 -1.92 -8.27
CA ALA A 64 -0.59 -3.16 -7.53
C ALA A 64 -1.86 -3.11 -6.66
N ALA A 65 -2.17 -1.96 -6.07
CA ALA A 65 -3.39 -1.72 -5.31
C ALA A 65 -4.63 -1.70 -6.23
N GLU A 66 -4.55 -1.01 -7.36
CA GLU A 66 -5.62 -0.94 -8.37
C GLU A 66 -5.99 -2.30 -8.96
N LYS A 67 -5.01 -3.19 -9.18
CA LYS A 67 -5.27 -4.58 -9.60
C LYS A 67 -6.13 -5.37 -8.62
N LYS A 68 -6.15 -4.95 -7.36
CA LYS A 68 -7.00 -5.53 -6.30
C LYS A 68 -8.29 -4.74 -6.08
N SER A 69 -8.61 -3.81 -6.97
CA SER A 69 -9.75 -2.91 -6.86
C SER A 69 -9.68 -1.99 -5.63
N PHE A 70 -8.48 -1.72 -5.15
CA PHE A 70 -8.27 -0.72 -4.11
C PHE A 70 -8.13 0.66 -4.72
N ASP A 71 -8.78 1.64 -4.13
CA ASP A 71 -8.66 3.04 -4.52
C ASP A 71 -7.59 3.74 -3.67
N VAL A 72 -6.86 4.67 -4.26
CA VAL A 72 -5.74 5.35 -3.61
C VAL A 72 -5.95 6.85 -3.65
N LEU A 73 -5.93 7.49 -2.49
CA LEU A 73 -6.05 8.94 -2.36
C LEU A 73 -4.73 9.65 -2.69
N LEU A 74 -4.84 10.80 -3.29
CA LEU A 74 -3.71 11.70 -3.56
C LEU A 74 -3.56 12.70 -2.41
N MET A 75 -2.47 12.58 -1.64
CA MET A 75 -2.14 13.42 -0.49
C MET A 75 -0.74 14.04 -0.66
N ASN A 76 -0.62 14.91 -1.65
CA ASN A 76 0.66 15.50 -2.07
C ASN A 76 0.90 16.94 -1.56
N SER A 77 0.01 17.48 -0.75
CA SER A 77 0.15 18.80 -0.15
C SER A 77 0.89 18.74 1.19
N PRO A 78 1.71 19.74 1.55
CA PRO A 78 2.39 19.79 2.85
C PRO A 78 1.45 19.72 4.07
N ILE A 79 0.20 20.12 3.90
CA ILE A 79 -0.79 20.08 4.99
C ILE A 79 -1.45 18.71 5.15
N ASP A 80 -1.36 17.86 4.14
CA ASP A 80 -2.07 16.57 4.09
C ASP A 80 -1.62 15.63 5.20
N THR A 81 -0.37 15.68 5.61
CA THR A 81 0.13 14.87 6.74
C THR A 81 -0.64 15.17 8.03
N HIS A 82 -0.90 16.46 8.30
CA HIS A 82 -1.69 16.87 9.46
C HIS A 82 -3.17 16.53 9.29
N PHE A 83 -3.65 16.62 8.05
CA PHE A 83 -5.03 16.28 7.72
C PHE A 83 -5.31 14.78 7.84
N ILE A 84 -4.39 13.91 7.40
CA ILE A 84 -4.44 12.46 7.58
C ILE A 84 -4.60 12.12 9.06
N HIS A 85 -3.72 12.66 9.91
CA HIS A 85 -3.79 12.42 11.35
C HIS A 85 -5.10 12.90 11.97
N HIS A 86 -5.57 14.08 11.53
CA HIS A 86 -6.86 14.62 11.98
C HIS A 86 -8.03 13.73 11.57
N LEU A 87 -8.05 13.22 10.34
CA LEU A 87 -9.08 12.30 9.85
C LEU A 87 -9.07 10.98 10.64
N GLU A 88 -7.91 10.39 10.91
CA GLU A 88 -7.81 9.17 11.72
C GLU A 88 -8.39 9.35 13.13
N MET A 89 -8.19 10.53 13.73
CA MET A 89 -8.75 10.84 15.05
C MET A 89 -10.27 11.06 15.02
N LYS A 90 -10.81 11.54 13.90
CA LYS A 90 -12.24 11.90 13.77
C LYS A 90 -13.10 10.81 13.18
N LEU A 91 -12.54 9.99 12.32
CA LEU A 91 -13.26 8.90 11.69
C LEU A 91 -13.09 7.62 12.52
N GLU A 92 -14.14 7.25 13.23
CA GLU A 92 -14.17 5.99 13.95
C GLU A 92 -14.01 4.80 12.98
N LYS A 93 -13.22 3.81 13.36
CA LYS A 93 -12.97 2.58 12.58
C LYS A 93 -12.37 2.82 11.19
N THR A 94 -11.67 3.91 11.00
CA THR A 94 -10.93 4.20 9.77
C THR A 94 -9.44 4.33 10.08
N SER A 95 -8.59 3.72 9.27
CA SER A 95 -7.15 3.92 9.33
C SER A 95 -6.61 4.38 7.98
N MET A 96 -5.58 5.18 8.00
CA MET A 96 -4.93 5.68 6.78
C MET A 96 -3.56 5.02 6.63
N LYS A 97 -3.34 4.34 5.50
CA LYS A 97 -2.06 3.67 5.23
C LYS A 97 -1.47 4.16 3.92
N ARG A 98 -0.18 4.44 3.96
CA ARG A 98 0.55 4.81 2.74
C ARG A 98 0.70 3.59 1.84
N VAL A 99 0.48 3.77 0.54
CA VAL A 99 0.42 2.67 -0.44
C VAL A 99 1.71 1.85 -0.54
N ASP A 100 2.85 2.44 -0.19
CA ASP A 100 4.18 1.80 -0.20
C ASP A 100 4.63 1.26 1.16
N ALA A 101 3.77 1.35 2.20
CA ALA A 101 4.13 0.88 3.53
C ALA A 101 4.29 -0.65 3.60
N ASP A 102 3.52 -1.39 2.81
CA ASP A 102 3.65 -2.85 2.67
C ASP A 102 3.01 -3.31 1.33
N VAL A 103 3.02 -4.59 1.06
CA VAL A 103 2.30 -5.18 -0.07
C VAL A 103 0.79 -5.06 0.12
N PRO A 104 -0.01 -4.93 -0.97
CA PRO A 104 -1.45 -4.70 -0.86
C PRO A 104 -2.21 -5.70 0.01
N ASP A 105 -1.79 -6.97 0.03
CA ASP A 105 -2.42 -8.02 0.84
C ASP A 105 -2.23 -7.85 2.36
N LYS A 106 -1.15 -7.17 2.76
CA LYS A 106 -0.89 -6.84 4.15
C LYS A 106 -1.41 -5.45 4.55
N LEU A 107 -1.56 -4.56 3.58
CA LEU A 107 -2.19 -3.26 3.83
C LEU A 107 -3.64 -3.43 4.23
N ILE A 108 -4.36 -4.36 3.57
CA ILE A 108 -5.75 -4.67 3.86
C ILE A 108 -5.86 -6.19 4.00
N GLU A 109 -5.86 -6.67 5.24
CA GLU A 109 -6.00 -8.09 5.52
C GLU A 109 -7.47 -8.50 5.39
N LYS A 110 -7.80 -9.30 4.38
CA LYS A 110 -9.12 -9.92 4.21
C LYS A 110 -9.11 -11.35 4.75
N GLU A 111 -10.27 -11.83 5.21
CA GLU A 111 -10.40 -13.22 5.70
C GLU A 111 -10.11 -14.26 4.60
N ASP A 112 -10.44 -13.93 3.35
CA ASP A 112 -10.26 -14.78 2.16
C ASP A 112 -8.96 -14.51 1.38
N SER A 113 -7.97 -13.83 1.96
CA SER A 113 -6.64 -13.88 1.36
C SER A 113 -6.20 -15.34 1.42
N GLU A 114 -6.48 -16.09 0.35
CA GLU A 114 -5.86 -17.39 0.14
C GLU A 114 -4.38 -17.20 0.45
N LYS A 115 -3.96 -17.72 1.58
CA LYS A 115 -2.56 -17.93 1.83
C LYS A 115 -2.15 -18.90 0.72
N HIS A 116 -1.58 -18.37 -0.36
CA HIS A 116 -0.78 -19.20 -1.25
C HIS A 116 0.40 -19.70 -0.43
N THR A 117 0.10 -20.62 0.48
CA THR A 117 1.10 -21.43 1.12
C THR A 117 1.61 -22.31 0.01
N LEU A 118 2.79 -21.97 -0.49
CA LEU A 118 3.57 -22.86 -1.33
C LEU A 118 3.52 -24.24 -0.70
N THR A 119 3.20 -25.25 -1.49
CA THR A 119 3.29 -26.63 -1.02
C THR A 119 4.73 -26.89 -0.54
N ALA A 120 4.92 -27.83 0.36
CA ALA A 120 6.26 -28.17 0.86
C ALA A 120 7.24 -28.44 -0.30
N GLU A 121 6.77 -29.11 -1.38
CA GLU A 121 7.55 -29.39 -2.57
C GLU A 121 7.91 -28.15 -3.38
N GLU A 122 7.03 -27.15 -3.45
CA GLU A 122 7.29 -25.88 -4.13
C GLU A 122 8.25 -25.02 -3.32
N SER A 123 8.15 -25.07 -1.99
CA SER A 123 9.07 -24.39 -1.07
C SER A 123 10.48 -24.98 -1.18
N GLU A 124 10.63 -26.30 -1.26
CA GLU A 124 11.93 -26.94 -1.46
C GLU A 124 12.55 -26.61 -2.82
N LYS A 125 11.75 -26.61 -3.89
CA LYS A 125 12.23 -26.20 -5.22
C LYS A 125 12.66 -24.74 -5.25
N LEU A 126 11.93 -23.85 -4.58
CA LEU A 126 12.30 -22.45 -4.43
C LEU A 126 13.62 -22.30 -3.66
N ASN A 127 13.75 -22.95 -2.52
CA ASN A 127 14.98 -22.93 -1.73
C ASN A 127 16.18 -23.43 -2.53
N ALA A 128 16.04 -24.52 -3.28
CA ALA A 128 17.10 -25.05 -4.13
C ALA A 128 17.52 -24.05 -5.25
N ILE A 129 16.57 -23.29 -5.79
CA ILE A 129 16.84 -22.24 -6.77
C ILE A 129 17.58 -21.07 -6.13
N PHE A 130 17.17 -20.68 -4.91
CA PHE A 130 17.83 -19.63 -4.15
C PHE A 130 19.25 -20.01 -3.77
N ASP A 131 19.48 -21.21 -3.26
CA ASP A 131 20.82 -21.72 -2.91
C ASP A 131 21.74 -21.73 -4.14
N LYS A 132 21.20 -22.10 -5.29
CA LYS A 132 21.95 -22.10 -6.55
C LYS A 132 22.25 -20.70 -7.07
N ALA A 133 21.38 -19.73 -6.85
CA ALA A 133 21.59 -18.33 -7.21
C ALA A 133 22.60 -17.66 -6.27
N ILE A 134 22.52 -17.93 -4.97
CA ILE A 134 23.45 -17.38 -3.95
C ILE A 134 24.87 -17.99 -4.11
N SER A 135 24.98 -19.25 -4.54
CA SER A 135 26.26 -19.93 -4.77
C SER A 135 26.96 -19.47 -6.06
N ASN A 136 26.36 -18.55 -6.82
CA ASN A 136 26.97 -18.05 -8.05
C ASN A 136 28.06 -17.00 -7.74
N PRO A 137 29.35 -17.25 -8.07
CA PRO A 137 30.47 -16.37 -7.72
C PRO A 137 30.39 -14.95 -8.32
N ALA A 138 29.51 -14.73 -9.29
CA ALA A 138 29.24 -13.40 -9.84
C ALA A 138 28.49 -12.48 -8.84
N MET A 139 27.74 -13.05 -7.87
CA MET A 139 27.05 -12.29 -6.83
C MET A 139 27.95 -11.96 -5.62
N THR A 140 29.02 -12.71 -5.40
CA THR A 140 29.96 -12.48 -4.28
C THR A 140 30.96 -11.35 -4.51
N ARG A 141 31.06 -10.81 -5.73
CA ARG A 141 31.97 -9.70 -6.05
C ARG A 141 31.49 -8.31 -5.63
N PHE A 142 30.27 -8.17 -5.11
CA PHE A 142 29.70 -6.89 -4.74
C PHE A 142 29.79 -6.54 -3.24
N ASN A 143 30.49 -7.37 -2.43
CA ASN A 143 30.53 -7.20 -0.98
C ASN A 143 31.49 -6.16 -0.43
N ASP A 144 32.20 -5.40 -1.24
CA ASP A 144 33.19 -4.44 -0.73
C ASP A 144 32.70 -3.00 -0.58
N LYS A 145 31.46 -2.69 -0.98
CA LYS A 145 30.86 -1.36 -0.74
C LYS A 145 29.34 -1.40 -0.69
N GLY A 146 28.76 -1.53 0.50
CA GLY A 146 27.43 -1.02 0.78
C GLY A 146 26.26 -2.00 0.56
N CYS A 147 25.76 -2.46 1.62
CA CYS A 147 24.68 -3.44 1.84
C CYS A 147 23.27 -3.05 1.31
N LEU A 148 23.10 -1.95 0.56
CA LEU A 148 21.79 -1.43 0.15
C LEU A 148 21.31 -1.90 -1.23
N ASP A 149 22.23 -2.24 -2.14
CA ASP A 149 21.87 -2.56 -3.53
C ASP A 149 21.46 -4.03 -3.75
N ASN A 150 21.87 -4.92 -2.86
CA ASN A 150 21.59 -6.36 -2.96
C ASN A 150 20.12 -6.71 -2.69
N LYS A 151 19.44 -5.96 -1.85
CA LYS A 151 18.01 -6.22 -1.53
C LYS A 151 17.13 -5.89 -2.73
N PHE A 152 17.42 -4.84 -3.44
CA PHE A 152 16.65 -4.40 -4.61
C PHE A 152 16.87 -5.32 -5.83
N LEU A 153 18.10 -5.76 -6.08
CA LEU A 153 18.43 -6.73 -7.13
C LEU A 153 17.83 -8.10 -6.84
N PHE A 154 17.82 -8.52 -5.58
CA PHE A 154 17.22 -9.76 -5.11
C PHE A 154 15.70 -9.75 -5.31
N GLU A 155 15.00 -8.66 -4.99
CA GLU A 155 13.56 -8.52 -5.23
C GLU A 155 13.20 -8.51 -6.73
N MET A 156 14.03 -7.92 -7.57
CA MET A 156 13.81 -7.92 -9.03
C MET A 156 14.00 -9.32 -9.66
N GLU A 157 15.02 -10.08 -9.23
CA GLU A 157 15.22 -11.45 -9.69
C GLU A 157 14.12 -12.39 -9.19
N CYS A 158 13.67 -12.24 -7.93
CA CYS A 158 12.52 -12.97 -7.39
C CYS A 158 11.24 -12.70 -8.20
N LYS A 159 10.97 -11.44 -8.57
CA LYS A 159 9.81 -11.10 -9.41
C LYS A 159 9.89 -11.72 -10.80
N LYS A 160 11.08 -11.80 -11.42
CA LYS A 160 11.28 -12.47 -12.70
C LYS A 160 11.05 -13.98 -12.62
N ILE A 161 11.45 -14.62 -11.53
CA ILE A 161 11.28 -16.06 -11.31
C ILE A 161 9.79 -16.37 -11.10
N ILE A 162 9.08 -15.58 -10.30
CA ILE A 162 7.64 -15.74 -10.04
C ILE A 162 6.83 -15.53 -11.33
N LEU A 163 7.24 -14.62 -12.21
CA LEU A 163 6.57 -14.39 -13.50
C LEU A 163 6.83 -15.50 -14.53
N LYS A 164 7.88 -16.31 -14.37
CA LYS A 164 8.17 -17.45 -15.25
C LYS A 164 7.51 -18.77 -14.80
N LEU A 165 7.00 -18.81 -13.57
CA LEU A 165 6.31 -19.98 -13.00
C LEU A 165 4.77 -19.88 -13.10
N ARG A 166 4.28 -18.82 -13.74
CA ARG A 166 2.87 -18.64 -14.16
C ARG A 166 2.73 -18.86 -15.66
#